data_97a190220730341234c552a94920e103
#
_entry.id   97a190220730341234c552a94920e103
#
_cell.length_a   1.000
_cell.length_b   1.000
_cell.length_c   1.000
_cell.angle_alpha   90.00
_cell.angle_beta   90.00
_cell.angle_gamma   90.00
#
_symmetry.space_group_name_H-M   'P 1'
#
loop_
_entity.id
_entity.type
_entity.pdbx_description
1 polymer ?
#
loop_
_entity_poly.entity_id
_entity_poly.type
_entity_poly.pdbx_seq_one_letter_code
_entity_poly.pdbx_strand_id
1 'polypeptide(L)'
;MGNETSAHERAAALLGEHPGYRVLRALPPLAAYPITEPQGHVRTAAVIDVETIGLDADHPIIDLAIQRIAFDARGVIVQVGQPRQWFEDPGMPIPAEITRLTGITDADVAGKRIDVDEAVSLIASTTVAIAHNAAFDAPRVERRLPTIAGHAWACSCNEVPWPELGFDGRKLGHLLMQQGMFHQGHRAAVDVWATINLLGRVLPDGETALAKLIRQAEHPSVRIEATKAPFEAKDVLKARGYRWHAEKRTWWTEIATAREAGELDWLRDACSCTQPKLTPVTWAERHRG
;
A
#
# COMPACT_ATOMS: atom_id res chain seq x y z
N MET A 1 -0.49 -24.45 33.17
CA MET A 1 -1.20 -23.28 33.77
C MET A 1 -2.27 -22.88 32.78
N GLY A 2 -3.55 -23.12 33.10
CA GLY A 2 -4.67 -22.78 32.22
C GLY A 2 -4.75 -21.26 32.06
N ASN A 3 -4.82 -20.82 30.83
CA ASN A 3 -4.95 -19.42 30.46
C ASN A 3 -6.37 -18.98 30.86
N GLU A 4 -6.57 -18.41 32.05
CA GLU A 4 -7.86 -17.81 32.42
C GLU A 4 -8.14 -16.66 31.46
N THR A 5 -9.15 -16.87 30.61
CA THR A 5 -9.62 -15.82 29.69
C THR A 5 -9.95 -14.56 30.49
N SER A 6 -9.35 -13.41 30.16
CA SER A 6 -9.55 -12.17 30.90
C SER A 6 -11.03 -11.77 30.93
N ALA A 7 -11.45 -11.00 31.96
CA ALA A 7 -12.82 -10.49 32.03
C ALA A 7 -13.22 -9.71 30.77
N HIS A 8 -12.28 -8.96 30.17
CA HIS A 8 -12.48 -8.22 28.93
C HIS A 8 -12.72 -9.14 27.73
N GLU A 9 -11.98 -10.25 27.61
CA GLU A 9 -12.19 -11.22 26.53
C GLU A 9 -13.53 -11.95 26.66
N ARG A 10 -13.97 -12.27 27.87
CA ARG A 10 -15.32 -12.85 28.10
C ARG A 10 -16.42 -11.85 27.70
N ALA A 11 -16.28 -10.57 28.10
CA ALA A 11 -17.22 -9.52 27.71
C ALA A 11 -17.22 -9.30 26.19
N ALA A 12 -16.05 -9.29 25.57
CA ALA A 12 -15.91 -9.15 24.10
C ALA A 12 -16.59 -10.32 23.35
N ALA A 13 -16.42 -11.56 23.84
CA ALA A 13 -17.07 -12.72 23.28
C ALA A 13 -18.60 -12.61 23.36
N LEU A 14 -19.13 -12.28 24.56
CA LEU A 14 -20.57 -12.08 24.78
C LEU A 14 -21.16 -11.00 23.86
N LEU A 15 -20.50 -9.86 23.74
CA LEU A 15 -20.93 -8.78 22.86
C LEU A 15 -20.87 -9.19 21.38
N GLY A 16 -19.84 -9.96 20.99
CA GLY A 16 -19.66 -10.43 19.62
C GLY A 16 -20.73 -11.40 19.13
N GLU A 17 -21.40 -12.11 20.05
CA GLU A 17 -22.53 -12.99 19.75
C GLU A 17 -23.85 -12.22 19.47
N HIS A 18 -23.93 -10.96 19.93
CA HIS A 18 -25.14 -10.18 19.80
C HIS A 18 -25.16 -9.37 18.50
N PRO A 19 -26.20 -9.46 17.64
CA PRO A 19 -26.22 -8.83 16.32
C PRO A 19 -26.18 -7.29 16.34
N GLY A 20 -26.48 -6.67 17.47
CA GLY A 20 -26.43 -5.21 17.63
C GLY A 20 -25.03 -4.67 17.98
N TYR A 21 -24.03 -5.53 18.13
CA TYR A 21 -22.68 -5.12 18.51
C TYR A 21 -21.63 -5.66 17.55
N ARG A 22 -20.57 -4.89 17.38
CA ARG A 22 -19.35 -5.31 16.68
C ARG A 22 -18.15 -5.01 17.57
N VAL A 23 -17.41 -6.04 17.95
CA VAL A 23 -16.21 -5.90 18.78
C VAL A 23 -14.98 -5.76 17.87
N LEU A 24 -14.22 -4.69 18.07
CA LEU A 24 -12.93 -4.48 17.43
C LEU A 24 -11.82 -4.63 18.49
N ARG A 25 -10.72 -5.24 18.11
CA ARG A 25 -9.53 -5.37 18.94
C ARG A 25 -8.40 -4.50 18.42
N ALA A 26 -7.63 -3.92 19.33
CA ALA A 26 -6.39 -3.27 18.95
C ALA A 26 -5.46 -4.26 18.24
N LEU A 27 -4.61 -3.76 17.34
CA LEU A 27 -3.57 -4.59 16.73
C LEU A 27 -2.71 -5.25 17.83
N PRO A 28 -2.32 -6.52 17.66
CA PRO A 28 -1.47 -7.19 18.63
C PRO A 28 -0.10 -6.50 18.71
N PRO A 29 0.59 -6.53 19.86
CA PRO A 29 1.97 -6.09 19.93
C PRO A 29 2.87 -7.00 19.08
N LEU A 30 4.00 -6.48 18.60
CA LEU A 30 4.94 -7.21 17.73
C LEU A 30 5.32 -8.58 18.30
N ALA A 31 5.58 -8.65 19.61
CA ALA A 31 5.94 -9.90 20.29
C ALA A 31 4.84 -10.98 20.26
N ALA A 32 3.60 -10.61 19.98
CA ALA A 32 2.46 -11.53 19.88
C ALA A 32 2.09 -11.85 18.42
N TYR A 33 2.86 -11.36 17.43
CA TYR A 33 2.60 -11.71 16.02
C TYR A 33 2.88 -13.21 15.81
N PRO A 34 1.94 -13.95 15.22
CA PRO A 34 2.11 -15.39 15.01
C PRO A 34 3.17 -15.68 13.95
N ILE A 35 4.23 -16.37 14.35
CA ILE A 35 5.29 -16.81 13.45
C ILE A 35 5.19 -18.32 13.27
N THR A 36 5.35 -18.76 12.03
CA THR A 36 5.33 -20.18 11.65
C THR A 36 6.60 -20.57 10.90
N GLU A 37 6.91 -21.85 10.86
CA GLU A 37 8.01 -22.38 10.03
C GLU A 37 7.72 -22.12 8.54
N PRO A 38 8.72 -21.63 7.79
CA PRO A 38 8.55 -21.31 6.38
C PRO A 38 8.32 -22.57 5.52
N GLN A 39 7.52 -22.47 4.50
CA GLN A 39 7.36 -23.49 3.48
C GLN A 39 7.85 -22.99 2.12
N GLY A 40 8.89 -23.61 1.59
CA GLY A 40 9.51 -23.24 0.33
C GLY A 40 10.45 -22.04 0.44
N HIS A 41 10.60 -21.32 -0.67
CA HIS A 41 11.53 -20.19 -0.74
C HIS A 41 11.05 -19.00 0.11
N VAL A 42 11.99 -18.40 0.85
CA VAL A 42 11.73 -17.22 1.68
C VAL A 42 12.20 -15.97 0.95
N ARG A 43 11.32 -14.98 0.89
CA ARG A 43 11.59 -13.64 0.34
C ARG A 43 11.42 -12.59 1.42
N THR A 44 11.89 -11.39 1.17
CA THR A 44 11.80 -10.27 2.12
C THR A 44 11.11 -9.08 1.49
N ALA A 45 10.36 -8.33 2.32
CA ALA A 45 9.80 -7.05 1.92
C ALA A 45 10.09 -5.98 2.98
N ALA A 46 10.21 -4.72 2.53
CA ALA A 46 10.19 -3.55 3.38
C ALA A 46 8.77 -2.95 3.33
N VAL A 47 8.05 -2.98 4.44
CA VAL A 47 6.76 -2.28 4.54
C VAL A 47 7.04 -0.85 4.99
N ILE A 48 6.53 0.11 4.23
CA ILE A 48 6.89 1.53 4.31
C ILE A 48 5.63 2.38 4.38
N ASP A 49 5.69 3.44 5.15
CA ASP A 49 4.69 4.50 5.19
C ASP A 49 5.37 5.84 5.46
N VAL A 50 4.81 6.94 4.94
CA VAL A 50 5.31 8.28 5.17
C VAL A 50 4.18 9.24 5.54
N GLU A 51 4.50 10.16 6.47
CA GLU A 51 3.71 11.37 6.69
C GLU A 51 4.44 12.57 6.06
N THR A 52 3.68 13.49 5.50
CA THR A 52 4.18 14.68 4.81
C THR A 52 3.47 15.94 5.26
N ILE A 53 4.01 17.12 4.93
CA ILE A 53 3.33 18.39 5.24
C ILE A 53 2.12 18.69 4.35
N GLY A 54 1.79 17.82 3.38
CA GLY A 54 0.63 17.97 2.49
C GLY A 54 0.63 16.94 1.38
N LEU A 55 -0.33 17.04 0.45
CA LEU A 55 -0.60 16.00 -0.55
C LEU A 55 0.21 16.16 -1.85
N ASP A 56 0.76 17.35 -2.12
CA ASP A 56 1.51 17.57 -3.36
C ASP A 56 2.77 16.71 -3.41
N ALA A 57 3.14 16.34 -4.62
CA ALA A 57 4.24 15.38 -4.81
C ALA A 57 5.60 15.90 -4.31
N ASP A 58 5.81 17.21 -4.24
CA ASP A 58 7.03 17.88 -3.79
C ASP A 58 7.06 18.17 -2.29
N HIS A 59 5.95 17.95 -1.57
CA HIS A 59 5.93 18.16 -0.13
C HIS A 59 6.91 17.23 0.59
N PRO A 60 7.72 17.76 1.54
CA PRO A 60 8.70 16.98 2.26
C PRO A 60 8.07 15.97 3.21
N ILE A 61 8.78 14.87 3.41
CA ILE A 61 8.48 13.86 4.43
C ILE A 61 8.80 14.45 5.80
N ILE A 62 7.91 14.22 6.79
CA ILE A 62 8.13 14.58 8.20
C ILE A 62 8.21 13.36 9.11
N ASP A 63 7.71 12.20 8.66
CA ASP A 63 7.80 10.91 9.37
C ASP A 63 8.00 9.82 8.32
N LEU A 64 9.01 8.99 8.46
CA LEU A 64 9.26 7.80 7.63
C LEU A 64 9.36 6.60 8.54
N ALA A 65 8.57 5.58 8.28
CA ALA A 65 8.70 4.30 8.95
C ALA A 65 8.97 3.16 7.97
N ILE A 66 9.84 2.25 8.36
CA ILE A 66 10.19 1.05 7.60
C ILE A 66 10.21 -0.14 8.56
N GLN A 67 9.53 -1.22 8.20
CA GLN A 67 9.62 -2.47 8.93
C GLN A 67 9.79 -3.63 7.95
N ARG A 68 10.83 -4.42 8.14
CA ARG A 68 11.10 -5.59 7.27
C ARG A 68 10.28 -6.79 7.72
N ILE A 69 9.80 -7.53 6.74
CA ILE A 69 9.19 -8.85 6.94
C ILE A 69 9.89 -9.88 6.06
N ALA A 70 9.85 -11.14 6.48
CA ALA A 70 10.15 -12.28 5.62
C ALA A 70 8.87 -13.11 5.45
N PHE A 71 8.66 -13.63 4.24
CA PHE A 71 7.48 -14.41 3.90
C PHE A 71 7.86 -15.60 3.01
N ASP A 72 7.13 -16.69 3.15
CA ASP A 72 7.36 -17.94 2.41
C ASP A 72 6.66 -17.95 1.04
N ALA A 73 6.81 -19.05 0.30
CA ALA A 73 6.23 -19.22 -1.04
C ALA A 73 4.69 -19.13 -1.08
N ARG A 74 4.02 -19.30 0.07
CA ARG A 74 2.56 -19.16 0.21
C ARG A 74 2.14 -17.73 0.56
N GLY A 75 3.10 -16.81 0.72
CA GLY A 75 2.85 -15.45 1.22
C GLY A 75 2.52 -15.39 2.72
N VAL A 76 2.89 -16.43 3.48
CA VAL A 76 2.77 -16.41 4.94
C VAL A 76 3.97 -15.68 5.52
N ILE A 77 3.72 -14.68 6.38
CA ILE A 77 4.78 -13.94 7.07
C ILE A 77 5.40 -14.85 8.13
N VAL A 78 6.69 -15.13 7.96
CA VAL A 78 7.47 -16.06 8.82
C VAL A 78 8.47 -15.34 9.73
N GLN A 79 8.67 -14.03 9.50
CA GLN A 79 9.49 -13.19 10.36
C GLN A 79 9.03 -11.73 10.23
N VAL A 80 9.05 -11.02 11.34
CA VAL A 80 8.82 -9.58 11.40
C VAL A 80 9.98 -8.93 12.14
N GLY A 81 10.66 -8.00 11.48
CA GLY A 81 11.78 -7.25 12.05
C GLY A 81 11.30 -6.16 13.01
N GLN A 82 12.25 -5.50 13.68
CA GLN A 82 11.93 -4.33 14.49
C GLN A 82 11.59 -3.14 13.59
N PRO A 83 10.60 -2.32 13.94
CA PRO A 83 10.28 -1.10 13.21
C PRO A 83 11.43 -0.08 13.34
N ARG A 84 11.69 0.62 12.24
CA ARG A 84 12.57 1.79 12.22
C ARG A 84 11.72 2.99 11.83
N GLN A 85 11.90 4.10 12.53
CA GLN A 85 11.16 5.34 12.30
C GLN A 85 12.08 6.52 12.46
N TRP A 86 11.96 7.50 11.56
CA TRP A 86 12.69 8.75 11.60
C TRP A 86 11.73 9.91 11.37
N PHE A 87 11.87 10.94 12.19
CA PHE A 87 11.33 12.25 11.87
C PHE A 87 12.33 13.04 11.03
N GLU A 88 11.82 13.94 10.19
CA GLU A 88 12.64 14.86 9.41
C GLU A 88 12.09 16.28 9.51
N ASP A 89 12.99 17.24 9.76
CA ASP A 89 12.69 18.65 9.75
C ASP A 89 12.39 19.10 8.32
N PRO A 90 11.18 19.55 7.99
CA PRO A 90 10.82 19.99 6.65
C PRO A 90 11.43 21.36 6.27
N GLY A 91 12.10 22.06 7.22
CA GLY A 91 12.64 23.41 7.01
C GLY A 91 11.58 24.50 6.91
N MET A 92 10.32 24.20 7.22
CA MET A 92 9.18 25.11 7.23
C MET A 92 8.14 24.65 8.25
N PRO A 93 7.24 25.56 8.73
CA PRO A 93 6.21 25.17 9.68
C PRO A 93 5.28 24.09 9.14
N ILE A 94 4.92 23.13 9.98
CA ILE A 94 3.93 22.09 9.67
C ILE A 94 2.53 22.73 9.71
N PRO A 95 1.72 22.60 8.64
CA PRO A 95 0.35 23.09 8.64
C PRO A 95 -0.48 22.54 9.80
N ALA A 96 -1.32 23.37 10.41
CA ALA A 96 -2.12 23.00 11.58
C ALA A 96 -3.07 21.81 11.32
N GLU A 97 -3.55 21.63 10.08
CA GLU A 97 -4.34 20.49 9.67
C GLU A 97 -3.52 19.19 9.67
N ILE A 98 -2.25 19.24 9.28
CA ILE A 98 -1.34 18.08 9.30
C ILE A 98 -1.04 17.71 10.75
N THR A 99 -0.72 18.71 11.61
CA THR A 99 -0.53 18.45 13.04
C THR A 99 -1.78 17.84 13.69
N ARG A 100 -2.98 18.28 13.33
CA ARG A 100 -4.23 17.67 13.84
C ARG A 100 -4.42 16.24 13.37
N LEU A 101 -4.00 15.94 12.13
CA LEU A 101 -4.14 14.62 11.53
C LEU A 101 -3.13 13.63 12.09
N THR A 102 -1.86 14.03 12.10
CA THR A 102 -0.73 13.14 12.44
C THR A 102 -0.32 13.22 13.91
N GLY A 103 -0.68 14.32 14.62
CA GLY A 103 -0.17 14.62 15.95
C GLY A 103 1.30 15.05 15.96
N ILE A 104 1.94 15.24 14.79
CA ILE A 104 3.34 15.67 14.69
C ILE A 104 3.38 17.20 14.71
N THR A 105 4.24 17.75 15.59
CA THR A 105 4.46 19.19 15.74
C THR A 105 5.83 19.61 15.22
N ASP A 106 6.03 20.92 15.01
CA ASP A 106 7.36 21.45 14.66
C ASP A 106 8.44 21.06 15.67
N ALA A 107 8.09 20.98 16.97
CA ALA A 107 9.01 20.58 18.03
C ALA A 107 9.44 19.10 17.90
N ASP A 108 8.57 18.24 17.38
CA ASP A 108 8.89 16.82 17.19
C ASP A 108 9.90 16.59 16.07
N VAL A 109 9.95 17.44 15.07
CA VAL A 109 10.78 17.29 13.87
C VAL A 109 12.02 18.18 13.88
N ALA A 110 12.04 19.25 14.68
CA ALA A 110 13.09 20.27 14.67
C ALA A 110 14.49 19.67 14.73
N GLY A 111 15.30 19.96 13.71
CA GLY A 111 16.69 19.50 13.57
C GLY A 111 16.86 17.99 13.35
N LYS A 112 15.79 17.23 13.22
CA LYS A 112 15.84 15.79 12.95
C LYS A 112 16.02 15.50 11.48
N ARG A 113 16.62 14.35 11.19
CA ARG A 113 16.88 13.89 9.82
C ARG A 113 16.72 12.37 9.72
N ILE A 114 16.24 11.93 8.58
CA ILE A 114 16.24 10.51 8.21
C ILE A 114 17.70 10.03 8.07
N ASP A 115 18.02 8.91 8.71
CA ASP A 115 19.26 8.18 8.47
C ASP A 115 19.17 7.52 7.08
N VAL A 116 19.76 8.19 6.08
CA VAL A 116 19.68 7.78 4.68
C VAL A 116 20.34 6.43 4.45
N ASP A 117 21.49 6.19 5.07
CA ASP A 117 22.25 4.95 4.85
C ASP A 117 21.52 3.75 5.44
N GLU A 118 20.95 3.90 6.63
CA GLU A 118 20.15 2.86 7.26
C GLU A 118 18.86 2.61 6.48
N ALA A 119 18.11 3.65 6.10
CA ALA A 119 16.88 3.53 5.35
C ALA A 119 17.09 2.87 3.98
N VAL A 120 18.11 3.29 3.23
CA VAL A 120 18.50 2.67 1.95
C VAL A 120 18.88 1.21 2.15
N SER A 121 19.71 0.88 3.15
CA SER A 121 20.12 -0.49 3.44
C SER A 121 18.91 -1.41 3.73
N LEU A 122 17.96 -0.92 4.51
CA LEU A 122 16.76 -1.66 4.85
C LEU A 122 15.91 -1.98 3.60
N ILE A 123 15.73 -1.02 2.70
CA ILE A 123 14.93 -1.20 1.48
C ILE A 123 15.70 -2.06 0.47
N ALA A 124 16.94 -1.70 0.14
CA ALA A 124 17.73 -2.36 -0.90
C ALA A 124 18.03 -3.84 -0.61
N SER A 125 18.01 -4.23 0.68
CA SER A 125 18.18 -5.64 1.10
C SER A 125 16.92 -6.48 0.99
N THR A 126 15.83 -5.94 0.43
CA THR A 126 14.56 -6.66 0.24
C THR A 126 14.23 -6.89 -1.22
N THR A 127 13.34 -7.83 -1.48
CA THR A 127 12.85 -8.11 -2.85
C THR A 127 11.90 -7.02 -3.34
N VAL A 128 11.12 -6.42 -2.43
CA VAL A 128 10.05 -5.48 -2.74
C VAL A 128 9.79 -4.52 -1.58
N ALA A 129 9.48 -3.27 -1.89
CA ALA A 129 8.90 -2.32 -0.96
C ALA A 129 7.36 -2.39 -1.06
N ILE A 130 6.68 -2.33 0.06
CA ILE A 130 5.21 -2.40 0.12
C ILE A 130 4.70 -1.17 0.87
N ALA A 131 3.72 -0.48 0.29
CA ALA A 131 2.99 0.58 0.97
C ALA A 131 1.48 0.41 0.81
N HIS A 132 0.72 1.01 1.72
CA HIS A 132 -0.73 1.09 1.55
C HIS A 132 -1.11 2.40 0.84
N ASN A 133 -1.21 2.36 -0.47
CA ASN A 133 -1.27 3.46 -1.43
C ASN A 133 0.11 3.90 -1.97
N ALA A 134 0.90 2.93 -2.43
CA ALA A 134 2.28 3.10 -2.90
C ALA A 134 2.48 4.25 -3.92
N ALA A 135 1.46 4.64 -4.68
CA ALA A 135 1.52 5.81 -5.56
C ALA A 135 1.74 7.14 -4.80
N PHE A 136 1.45 7.18 -3.50
CA PHE A 136 1.76 8.30 -2.62
C PHE A 136 3.18 8.18 -2.05
N ASP A 137 3.53 7.02 -1.51
CA ASP A 137 4.77 6.80 -0.77
C ASP A 137 5.99 6.67 -1.70
N ALA A 138 5.90 5.84 -2.74
CA ALA A 138 7.04 5.48 -3.57
C ALA A 138 7.74 6.69 -4.19
N PRO A 139 7.06 7.67 -4.85
CA PRO A 139 7.72 8.82 -5.43
C PRO A 139 8.42 9.72 -4.39
N ARG A 140 7.86 9.81 -3.18
CA ARG A 140 8.40 10.62 -2.08
C ARG A 140 9.63 9.98 -1.47
N VAL A 141 9.56 8.67 -1.20
CA VAL A 141 10.67 7.89 -0.68
C VAL A 141 11.82 7.83 -1.69
N GLU A 142 11.55 7.57 -2.97
CA GLU A 142 12.58 7.55 -4.02
C GLU A 142 13.24 8.92 -4.24
N ARG A 143 12.49 10.01 -4.11
CA ARG A 143 13.06 11.36 -4.17
C ARG A 143 13.97 11.63 -2.98
N ARG A 144 13.55 11.23 -1.78
CA ARG A 144 14.32 11.43 -0.57
C ARG A 144 15.53 10.49 -0.48
N LEU A 145 15.42 9.30 -1.04
CA LEU A 145 16.39 8.22 -1.05
C LEU A 145 16.72 7.79 -2.50
N PRO A 146 17.34 8.62 -3.33
CA PRO A 146 17.45 8.37 -4.78
C PRO A 146 18.24 7.09 -5.13
N THR A 147 19.02 6.56 -4.22
CA THR A 147 19.79 5.31 -4.41
C THR A 147 18.87 4.09 -4.55
N ILE A 148 17.64 4.13 -4.03
CA ILE A 148 16.67 3.03 -4.19
C ILE A 148 15.82 3.15 -5.46
N ALA A 149 16.05 4.16 -6.29
CA ALA A 149 15.29 4.34 -7.51
C ALA A 149 15.39 3.09 -8.41
N GLY A 150 14.24 2.52 -8.79
CA GLY A 150 14.19 1.25 -9.51
C GLY A 150 13.94 0.04 -8.63
N HIS A 151 13.86 0.21 -7.33
CA HIS A 151 13.40 -0.87 -6.46
C HIS A 151 11.95 -1.25 -6.80
N ALA A 152 11.60 -2.53 -6.67
CA ALA A 152 10.24 -2.99 -6.89
C ALA A 152 9.30 -2.48 -5.79
N TRP A 153 8.10 -2.04 -6.17
CA TRP A 153 7.05 -1.61 -5.26
C TRP A 153 5.77 -2.41 -5.45
N ALA A 154 5.02 -2.62 -4.36
CA ALA A 154 3.69 -3.20 -4.37
C ALA A 154 2.73 -2.38 -3.51
N CYS A 155 1.47 -2.29 -3.93
CA CYS A 155 0.46 -1.45 -3.32
C CYS A 155 -0.66 -2.28 -2.69
N SER A 156 -0.66 -2.44 -1.38
CA SER A 156 -1.70 -3.22 -0.68
C SER A 156 -3.11 -2.63 -0.79
N CYS A 157 -3.23 -1.34 -1.13
CA CYS A 157 -4.51 -0.68 -1.38
C CYS A 157 -5.12 -1.05 -2.74
N ASN A 158 -4.30 -1.11 -3.81
CA ASN A 158 -4.79 -1.18 -5.18
C ASN A 158 -4.51 -2.52 -5.88
N GLU A 159 -3.54 -3.30 -5.43
CA GLU A 159 -3.13 -4.57 -6.06
C GLU A 159 -3.70 -5.81 -5.35
N VAL A 160 -4.43 -5.63 -4.24
CA VAL A 160 -5.28 -6.67 -3.67
C VAL A 160 -6.73 -6.41 -4.13
N PRO A 161 -7.43 -7.39 -4.68
CA PRO A 161 -8.79 -7.21 -5.21
C PRO A 161 -9.84 -7.21 -4.08
N TRP A 162 -9.77 -6.24 -3.16
CA TRP A 162 -10.58 -6.15 -1.95
C TRP A 162 -12.09 -6.30 -2.19
N PRO A 163 -12.70 -5.62 -3.21
CA PRO A 163 -14.14 -5.77 -3.45
C PRO A 163 -14.53 -7.18 -3.89
N GLU A 164 -13.70 -7.85 -4.69
CA GLU A 164 -13.93 -9.21 -5.16
C GLU A 164 -13.83 -10.24 -4.02
N LEU A 165 -13.11 -9.88 -2.96
CA LEU A 165 -12.97 -10.66 -1.73
C LEU A 165 -14.06 -10.34 -0.69
N GLY A 166 -15.03 -9.49 -1.05
CA GLY A 166 -16.16 -9.13 -0.21
C GLY A 166 -15.90 -7.98 0.77
N PHE A 167 -14.80 -7.23 0.58
CA PHE A 167 -14.50 -6.05 1.39
C PHE A 167 -15.13 -4.79 0.79
N ASP A 168 -15.67 -3.93 1.65
CA ASP A 168 -16.18 -2.62 1.28
C ASP A 168 -15.06 -1.56 1.43
N GLY A 169 -14.67 -0.99 0.30
CA GLY A 169 -13.60 0.02 0.24
C GLY A 169 -12.18 -0.54 0.34
N ARG A 170 -11.21 0.39 0.41
CA ARG A 170 -9.78 0.06 0.34
C ARG A 170 -8.92 0.79 1.38
N LYS A 171 -9.52 1.65 2.22
CA LYS A 171 -8.78 2.38 3.25
C LYS A 171 -8.28 1.41 4.34
N LEU A 172 -7.04 1.56 4.77
CA LEU A 172 -6.37 0.67 5.72
C LEU A 172 -7.20 0.42 6.98
N GLY A 173 -7.61 1.48 7.67
CA GLY A 173 -8.41 1.36 8.89
C GLY A 173 -9.78 0.71 8.64
N HIS A 174 -10.39 0.93 7.48
CA HIS A 174 -11.68 0.32 7.13
C HIS A 174 -11.53 -1.17 6.85
N LEU A 175 -10.48 -1.58 6.13
CA LEU A 175 -10.17 -3.00 5.89
C LEU A 175 -9.89 -3.75 7.19
N LEU A 176 -9.11 -3.14 8.10
CA LEU A 176 -8.84 -3.70 9.42
C LEU A 176 -10.12 -3.83 10.26
N MET A 177 -10.98 -2.80 10.23
CA MET A 177 -12.26 -2.81 10.94
C MET A 177 -13.16 -3.96 10.46
N GLN A 178 -13.21 -4.22 9.16
CA GLN A 178 -13.96 -5.35 8.61
C GLN A 178 -13.40 -6.70 9.07
N GLN A 179 -12.13 -6.73 9.45
CA GLN A 179 -11.47 -7.91 10.02
C GLN A 179 -11.45 -7.94 11.56
N GLY A 180 -12.24 -7.09 12.20
CA GLY A 180 -12.39 -7.06 13.67
C GLY A 180 -11.24 -6.36 14.41
N MET A 181 -10.44 -5.53 13.72
CA MET A 181 -9.30 -4.81 14.30
C MET A 181 -9.44 -3.30 14.13
N PHE A 182 -8.70 -2.56 14.96
CA PHE A 182 -8.53 -1.12 14.81
C PHE A 182 -7.11 -0.68 15.16
N HIS A 183 -6.72 0.48 14.65
CA HIS A 183 -5.48 1.17 14.99
C HIS A 183 -5.76 2.69 15.03
N GLN A 184 -4.83 3.44 15.60
CA GLN A 184 -4.83 4.90 15.53
C GLN A 184 -3.90 5.31 14.40
N GLY A 185 -4.46 5.50 13.20
CA GLY A 185 -3.73 5.84 11.98
C GLY A 185 -3.08 7.24 12.01
N HIS A 186 -2.42 7.56 10.90
CA HIS A 186 -1.70 8.82 10.66
C HIS A 186 -0.43 8.99 11.50
N ARG A 187 0.25 7.89 11.75
CA ARG A 187 1.61 7.80 12.27
C ARG A 187 2.32 6.69 11.51
N ALA A 188 3.37 7.02 10.79
CA ALA A 188 4.00 6.11 9.84
C ALA A 188 4.30 4.72 10.43
N ALA A 189 4.87 4.63 11.63
CA ALA A 189 5.16 3.33 12.26
C ALA A 189 3.89 2.53 12.63
N VAL A 190 2.79 3.22 12.98
CA VAL A 190 1.51 2.58 13.29
C VAL A 190 0.85 2.06 12.01
N ASP A 191 0.92 2.82 10.91
CA ASP A 191 0.32 2.44 9.64
C ASP A 191 1.13 1.33 8.95
N VAL A 192 2.46 1.31 9.10
CA VAL A 192 3.30 0.16 8.73
C VAL A 192 2.88 -1.11 9.47
N TRP A 193 2.72 -1.03 10.81
CA TRP A 193 2.28 -2.17 11.60
C TRP A 193 0.87 -2.65 11.24
N ALA A 194 -0.03 -1.71 10.97
CA ALA A 194 -1.37 -1.96 10.49
C ALA A 194 -1.36 -2.68 9.13
N THR A 195 -0.52 -2.24 8.20
CA THR A 195 -0.33 -2.85 6.88
C THR A 195 0.22 -4.27 7.00
N ILE A 196 1.20 -4.53 7.87
CA ILE A 196 1.73 -5.89 8.11
C ILE A 196 0.63 -6.81 8.63
N ASN A 197 -0.17 -6.35 9.61
CA ASN A 197 -1.27 -7.15 10.13
C ASN A 197 -2.36 -7.41 9.08
N LEU A 198 -2.67 -6.45 8.22
CA LEU A 198 -3.59 -6.62 7.10
C LEU A 198 -3.06 -7.68 6.11
N LEU A 199 -1.78 -7.58 5.74
CA LEU A 199 -1.14 -8.47 4.77
C LEU A 199 -1.05 -9.93 5.25
N GLY A 200 -0.83 -10.13 6.55
CA GLY A 200 -0.76 -11.48 7.14
C GLY A 200 -2.11 -12.17 7.29
N ARG A 201 -3.23 -11.49 7.02
CA ARG A 201 -4.56 -12.09 7.15
C ARG A 201 -4.83 -13.14 6.09
N VAL A 202 -5.36 -14.27 6.53
CA VAL A 202 -5.97 -15.25 5.63
C VAL A 202 -7.35 -14.72 5.23
N LEU A 203 -7.57 -14.64 3.95
CA LEU A 203 -8.78 -14.12 3.32
C LEU A 203 -9.83 -15.23 3.15
N PRO A 204 -11.09 -14.91 2.79
CA PRO A 204 -12.17 -15.90 2.69
C PRO A 204 -11.89 -17.08 1.76
N ASP A 205 -11.01 -16.91 0.79
CA ASP A 205 -10.60 -17.97 -0.15
C ASP A 205 -9.39 -18.81 0.33
N GLY A 206 -8.90 -18.58 1.56
CA GLY A 206 -7.84 -19.34 2.18
C GLY A 206 -6.41 -18.86 1.90
N GLU A 207 -6.23 -17.85 1.03
CA GLU A 207 -4.92 -17.25 0.78
C GLU A 207 -4.66 -16.04 1.70
N THR A 208 -3.40 -15.69 1.92
CA THR A 208 -3.06 -14.44 2.62
C THR A 208 -3.24 -13.23 1.70
N ALA A 209 -3.52 -12.06 2.28
CA ALA A 209 -3.55 -10.83 1.52
C ALA A 209 -2.18 -10.54 0.88
N LEU A 210 -1.08 -10.92 1.54
CA LEU A 210 0.28 -10.79 1.00
C LEU A 210 0.49 -11.69 -0.23
N ALA A 211 0.01 -12.92 -0.22
CA ALA A 211 0.12 -13.82 -1.39
C ALA A 211 -0.54 -13.20 -2.63
N LYS A 212 -1.74 -12.65 -2.46
CA LYS A 212 -2.45 -11.96 -3.55
C LYS A 212 -1.75 -10.72 -4.01
N LEU A 213 -1.26 -9.90 -3.08
CA LEU A 213 -0.51 -8.70 -3.38
C LEU A 213 0.72 -9.01 -4.23
N ILE A 214 1.57 -9.93 -3.78
CA ILE A 214 2.83 -10.26 -4.48
C ILE A 214 2.54 -10.82 -5.87
N ARG A 215 1.60 -11.76 -5.97
CA ARG A 215 1.20 -12.33 -7.27
C ARG A 215 0.72 -11.23 -8.24
N GLN A 216 -0.11 -10.30 -7.78
CA GLN A 216 -0.60 -9.22 -8.63
C GLN A 216 0.51 -8.21 -8.99
N ALA A 217 1.37 -7.85 -8.04
CA ALA A 217 2.45 -6.90 -8.25
C ALA A 217 3.49 -7.40 -9.27
N GLU A 218 3.81 -8.70 -9.22
CA GLU A 218 4.75 -9.34 -10.16
C GLU A 218 4.21 -9.49 -11.58
N HIS A 219 2.88 -9.48 -11.75
CA HIS A 219 2.31 -9.61 -13.09
C HIS A 219 2.67 -8.39 -13.94
N PRO A 220 3.28 -8.62 -15.13
CA PRO A 220 3.53 -7.55 -16.05
C PRO A 220 2.23 -6.93 -16.54
N SER A 221 2.22 -5.62 -16.63
CA SER A 221 1.11 -4.84 -17.15
C SER A 221 1.57 -3.97 -18.33
N VAL A 222 0.59 -3.41 -19.02
CA VAL A 222 0.84 -2.44 -20.08
C VAL A 222 0.02 -1.19 -19.79
N ARG A 223 0.67 -0.04 -19.79
CA ARG A 223 0.02 1.26 -19.81
C ARG A 223 -0.36 1.61 -21.22
N ILE A 224 -1.65 1.85 -21.43
CA ILE A 224 -2.21 2.21 -22.73
C ILE A 224 -2.65 3.67 -22.65
N GLU A 225 -2.02 4.52 -23.44
CA GLU A 225 -2.43 5.91 -23.63
C GLU A 225 -3.25 6.00 -24.93
N ALA A 226 -4.53 6.37 -24.85
CA ALA A 226 -5.43 6.49 -26.00
C ALA A 226 -5.11 7.80 -26.77
N THR A 227 -3.91 7.85 -27.35
CA THR A 227 -3.42 9.00 -28.12
C THR A 227 -4.29 9.20 -29.36
N LYS A 228 -4.62 10.47 -29.65
CA LYS A 228 -5.47 10.85 -30.79
C LYS A 228 -6.91 10.29 -30.76
N ALA A 229 -7.37 9.79 -29.61
CA ALA A 229 -8.79 9.47 -29.45
C ALA A 229 -9.63 10.75 -29.64
N PRO A 230 -10.72 10.71 -30.40
CA PRO A 230 -11.59 11.85 -30.59
C PRO A 230 -12.24 12.30 -29.27
N PHE A 231 -12.55 13.58 -29.15
CA PHE A 231 -13.10 14.15 -27.92
C PHE A 231 -14.41 13.48 -27.49
N GLU A 232 -15.20 13.06 -28.46
CA GLU A 232 -16.48 12.37 -28.28
C GLU A 232 -16.34 11.03 -27.55
N ALA A 233 -15.16 10.40 -27.64
CA ALA A 233 -14.89 9.14 -26.95
C ALA A 233 -14.68 9.28 -25.43
N LYS A 234 -14.64 10.50 -24.88
CA LYS A 234 -14.33 10.75 -23.46
C LYS A 234 -15.17 9.95 -22.48
N ASP A 235 -16.49 9.91 -22.70
CA ASP A 235 -17.43 9.26 -21.77
C ASP A 235 -17.31 7.72 -21.87
N VAL A 236 -17.06 7.21 -23.06
CA VAL A 236 -16.84 5.78 -23.32
C VAL A 236 -15.51 5.33 -22.70
N LEU A 237 -14.45 6.10 -22.89
CA LEU A 237 -13.14 5.86 -22.25
C LEU A 237 -13.24 5.88 -20.72
N LYS A 238 -13.92 6.90 -20.16
CA LYS A 238 -14.14 7.01 -18.72
C LYS A 238 -14.94 5.82 -18.16
N ALA A 239 -16.00 5.41 -18.83
CA ALA A 239 -16.81 4.26 -18.45
C ALA A 239 -16.00 2.94 -18.50
N ARG A 240 -15.03 2.83 -19.41
CA ARG A 240 -14.10 1.69 -19.53
C ARG A 240 -13.02 1.67 -18.44
N GLY A 241 -12.88 2.75 -17.65
CA GLY A 241 -11.89 2.87 -16.58
C GLY A 241 -10.63 3.64 -16.98
N TYR A 242 -10.61 4.29 -18.13
CA TYR A 242 -9.53 5.22 -18.48
C TYR A 242 -9.56 6.45 -17.59
N ARG A 243 -8.40 6.95 -17.22
CA ARG A 243 -8.18 8.16 -16.43
C ARG A 243 -7.59 9.24 -17.31
N TRP A 244 -7.95 10.50 -17.05
CA TRP A 244 -7.41 11.63 -17.77
C TRP A 244 -6.09 12.09 -17.16
N HIS A 245 -5.05 12.17 -17.97
CA HIS A 245 -3.77 12.78 -17.58
C HIS A 245 -3.74 14.21 -18.09
N ALA A 246 -3.87 15.18 -17.17
CA ALA A 246 -4.05 16.59 -17.53
C ALA A 246 -2.85 17.19 -18.31
N GLU A 247 -1.62 16.93 -17.85
CA GLU A 247 -0.40 17.46 -18.49
C GLU A 247 -0.18 16.89 -19.89
N LYS A 248 -0.32 15.57 -20.05
CA LYS A 248 -0.18 14.87 -21.34
C LYS A 248 -1.41 15.03 -22.23
N ARG A 249 -2.51 15.54 -21.68
CA ARG A 249 -3.80 15.70 -22.35
C ARG A 249 -4.24 14.42 -23.06
N THR A 250 -4.15 13.28 -22.37
CA THR A 250 -4.50 11.98 -22.90
C THR A 250 -5.22 11.13 -21.88
N TRP A 251 -6.10 10.25 -22.36
CA TRP A 251 -6.71 9.21 -21.58
C TRP A 251 -5.77 8.02 -21.48
N TRP A 252 -5.65 7.43 -20.30
CA TRP A 252 -4.80 6.27 -20.11
C TRP A 252 -5.41 5.27 -19.14
N THR A 253 -5.03 4.03 -19.29
CA THR A 253 -5.32 2.93 -18.36
C THR A 253 -4.10 2.04 -18.22
N GLU A 254 -4.08 1.19 -17.21
CA GLU A 254 -3.11 0.12 -17.05
C GLU A 254 -3.86 -1.19 -16.89
N ILE A 255 -3.49 -2.18 -17.66
CA ILE A 255 -4.12 -3.50 -17.70
C ILE A 255 -3.05 -4.59 -17.69
N ALA A 256 -3.43 -5.80 -17.27
CA ALA A 256 -2.57 -6.97 -17.42
C ALA A 256 -2.23 -7.20 -18.92
N THR A 257 -0.98 -7.52 -19.21
CA THR A 257 -0.51 -7.75 -20.59
C THR A 257 -1.35 -8.78 -21.35
N ALA A 258 -1.87 -9.80 -20.65
CA ALA A 258 -2.76 -10.80 -21.27
C ALA A 258 -4.07 -10.21 -21.87
N ARG A 259 -4.46 -9.00 -21.47
CA ARG A 259 -5.67 -8.32 -21.96
C ARG A 259 -5.39 -7.29 -23.06
N GLU A 260 -4.11 -7.09 -23.43
CA GLU A 260 -3.67 -6.02 -24.32
C GLU A 260 -4.39 -6.10 -25.69
N ALA A 261 -4.34 -7.26 -26.36
CA ALA A 261 -4.92 -7.42 -27.70
C ALA A 261 -6.41 -7.05 -27.73
N GLY A 262 -7.19 -7.55 -26.78
CA GLY A 262 -8.63 -7.23 -26.71
C GLY A 262 -8.91 -5.76 -26.41
N GLU A 263 -8.05 -5.10 -25.66
CA GLU A 263 -8.19 -3.67 -25.35
C GLU A 263 -7.84 -2.79 -26.56
N LEU A 264 -6.86 -3.19 -27.37
CA LEU A 264 -6.51 -2.50 -28.61
C LEU A 264 -7.63 -2.63 -29.65
N ASP A 265 -8.23 -3.80 -29.79
CA ASP A 265 -9.40 -4.00 -30.64
C ASP A 265 -10.56 -3.11 -30.21
N TRP A 266 -10.86 -3.08 -28.89
CA TRP A 266 -11.91 -2.23 -28.35
C TRP A 266 -11.64 -0.73 -28.59
N LEU A 267 -10.40 -0.25 -28.40
CA LEU A 267 -10.03 1.15 -28.65
C LEU A 267 -10.25 1.54 -30.12
N ARG A 268 -9.91 0.65 -31.04
CA ARG A 268 -10.14 0.88 -32.46
C ARG A 268 -11.63 0.94 -32.79
N ASP A 269 -12.40 -0.03 -32.30
CA ASP A 269 -13.79 -0.23 -32.72
C ASP A 269 -14.75 0.74 -31.98
N ALA A 270 -14.57 0.97 -30.70
CA ALA A 270 -15.46 1.81 -29.89
C ALA A 270 -15.03 3.28 -29.80
N CYS A 271 -13.74 3.58 -29.97
CA CYS A 271 -13.19 4.92 -29.77
C CYS A 271 -12.51 5.50 -31.00
N SER A 272 -12.47 4.79 -32.13
CA SER A 272 -11.72 5.18 -33.33
C SER A 272 -10.25 5.54 -33.04
N CYS A 273 -9.69 5.00 -31.98
CA CYS A 273 -8.30 5.20 -31.58
C CYS A 273 -7.43 4.12 -32.18
N THR A 274 -6.77 4.44 -33.30
CA THR A 274 -5.97 3.48 -34.09
C THR A 274 -4.48 3.50 -33.78
N GLN A 275 -4.00 4.44 -32.97
CA GLN A 275 -2.59 4.62 -32.65
C GLN A 275 -2.39 4.87 -31.15
N PRO A 276 -2.85 3.96 -30.26
CA PRO A 276 -2.57 4.11 -28.85
C PRO A 276 -1.07 3.94 -28.60
N LYS A 277 -0.55 4.63 -27.57
CA LYS A 277 0.82 4.41 -27.13
C LYS A 277 0.82 3.34 -26.05
N LEU A 278 1.68 2.34 -26.20
CA LEU A 278 1.85 1.25 -25.27
C LEU A 278 3.19 1.39 -24.54
N THR A 279 3.16 1.23 -23.23
CA THR A 279 4.35 1.23 -22.38
C THR A 279 4.28 0.03 -21.46
N PRO A 280 5.17 -0.96 -21.57
CA PRO A 280 5.26 -2.04 -20.59
C PRO A 280 5.53 -1.46 -19.20
N VAL A 281 4.90 -2.05 -18.20
CA VAL A 281 5.04 -1.61 -16.81
C VAL A 281 5.36 -2.82 -15.94
N THR A 282 6.45 -2.74 -15.23
CA THR A 282 6.85 -3.70 -14.20
C THR A 282 6.55 -3.12 -12.81
N TRP A 283 6.63 -3.93 -11.77
CA TRP A 283 6.48 -3.46 -10.40
C TRP A 283 7.56 -2.45 -9.96
N ALA A 284 8.69 -2.37 -10.69
CA ALA A 284 9.71 -1.35 -10.46
C ALA A 284 9.31 0.04 -11.01
N GLU A 285 8.27 0.12 -11.85
CA GLU A 285 7.88 1.36 -12.54
C GLU A 285 6.45 1.79 -12.22
N ARG A 286 5.60 0.85 -11.77
CA ARG A 286 4.14 1.04 -11.65
C ARG A 286 3.76 2.22 -10.76
N HIS A 287 4.47 2.46 -9.68
CA HIS A 287 4.13 3.46 -8.67
C HIS A 287 4.97 4.73 -8.74
N ARG A 288 5.67 4.97 -9.83
CA ARG A 288 6.57 6.13 -9.97
C ARG A 288 5.92 7.40 -10.55
N GLY A 289 4.66 7.41 -10.87
CA GLY A 289 3.96 8.59 -11.41
C GLY A 289 3.69 8.53 -12.90
#